data_94f40dc10c5c6169cca552089acacfe0
#
_entry.id   94f40dc10c5c6169cca552089acacfe0
#
_cell.length_a   1.000
_cell.length_b   1.000
_cell.length_c   1.000
_cell.angle_alpha   90.00
_cell.angle_beta   90.00
_cell.angle_gamma   90.00
#
_symmetry.space_group_name_H-M   'P 1'
#
loop_
_entity.id
_entity.type
_entity.pdbx_description
1 polymer ?
#
loop_
_entity_poly.entity_id
_entity_poly.type
_entity_poly.pdbx_seq_one_letter_code
_entity_poly.pdbx_strand_id
1 'polypeptide(L)'
;MRHQIENGSLTLEADTHGAELCSLRKAGGPGELLWSADPAVWGRHAPLCFPWCGRMRDNYFEEGGRRYEAGSHGVARDMEHMLSASGPDFLTFRLGWNGETLALWPWKFSLETTHRLEGDSVVTVCRVQNEDSRPMPFQLGFHTALRCPFTPGKAATDYLVRFEREESPLRVRCDENGLATGEETPVFPGQSAVPLTPGLFDDDSICMKGLRSSWIQLEEAETGRYLRISCEGYPYTLLWSKPGIPGFLCIEPWHGLPGRADLGHAFSE
;
A
#
# COMPACT_ATOMS: atom_id res chain seq x y z
N MET A 1 15.05 -5.06 -11.98
CA MET A 1 14.97 -4.76 -13.45
C MET A 1 13.55 -4.32 -13.76
N ARG A 2 13.38 -3.19 -14.49
CA ARG A 2 12.04 -2.70 -14.86
C ARG A 2 11.52 -3.36 -16.13
N HIS A 3 10.22 -3.65 -16.12
CA HIS A 3 9.46 -4.19 -17.23
C HIS A 3 8.27 -3.28 -17.52
N GLN A 4 7.94 -3.12 -18.80
CA GLN A 4 6.86 -2.23 -19.25
C GLN A 4 5.80 -3.01 -20.03
N ILE A 5 4.55 -2.63 -19.82
CA ILE A 5 3.39 -3.05 -20.63
C ILE A 5 2.54 -1.84 -20.99
N GLU A 6 1.75 -1.98 -22.08
CA GLU A 6 0.83 -0.94 -22.52
C GLU A 6 -0.39 -1.55 -23.23
N ASN A 7 -1.53 -0.87 -23.14
CA ASN A 7 -2.78 -1.30 -23.82
C ASN A 7 -3.41 -0.21 -24.72
N GLY A 8 -2.63 0.82 -25.07
CA GLY A 8 -3.11 1.97 -25.84
C GLY A 8 -3.76 3.06 -24.99
N SER A 9 -4.28 2.76 -23.81
CA SER A 9 -4.83 3.73 -22.84
C SER A 9 -3.84 4.04 -21.72
N LEU A 10 -3.20 3.01 -21.19
CA LEU A 10 -2.24 3.10 -20.11
C LEU A 10 -0.89 2.52 -20.51
N THR A 11 0.17 3.10 -19.97
CA THR A 11 1.53 2.54 -19.92
C THR A 11 1.92 2.35 -18.45
N LEU A 12 2.37 1.15 -18.09
CA LEU A 12 2.76 0.77 -16.73
C LEU A 12 4.18 0.21 -16.74
N GLU A 13 4.98 0.59 -15.73
CA GLU A 13 6.27 -0.05 -15.45
C GLU A 13 6.24 -0.66 -14.04
N ALA A 14 6.80 -1.88 -13.92
CA ALA A 14 7.00 -2.54 -12.63
C ALA A 14 8.44 -3.06 -12.53
N ASP A 15 9.01 -3.03 -11.32
CA ASP A 15 10.37 -3.51 -11.06
C ASP A 15 10.35 -4.92 -10.46
N THR A 16 11.34 -5.74 -10.80
CA THR A 16 11.57 -7.04 -10.14
C THR A 16 11.87 -6.89 -8.66
N HIS A 17 12.45 -5.76 -8.24
CA HIS A 17 12.63 -5.44 -6.83
C HIS A 17 11.28 -5.12 -6.19
N GLY A 18 10.80 -6.00 -5.29
CA GLY A 18 9.51 -5.88 -4.62
C GLY A 18 8.28 -6.15 -5.50
N ALA A 19 8.42 -6.51 -6.77
CA ALA A 19 7.36 -6.51 -7.80
C ALA A 19 6.62 -5.15 -7.81
N GLU A 20 7.34 -4.06 -7.54
CA GLU A 20 6.77 -2.74 -7.25
C GLU A 20 6.34 -2.02 -8.53
N LEU A 21 5.13 -1.46 -8.57
CA LEU A 21 4.71 -0.52 -9.62
C LEU A 21 5.54 0.76 -9.50
N CYS A 22 6.25 1.14 -10.57
CA CYS A 22 7.18 2.26 -10.56
C CYS A 22 6.74 3.44 -11.43
N SER A 23 5.87 3.20 -12.42
CA SER A 23 5.35 4.23 -13.31
C SER A 23 3.96 3.84 -13.79
N LEU A 24 3.08 4.81 -13.87
CA LEU A 24 1.76 4.68 -14.50
C LEU A 24 1.44 5.98 -15.23
N ARG A 25 1.20 5.86 -16.52
CA ARG A 25 0.85 7.01 -17.37
C ARG A 25 -0.39 6.70 -18.22
N LYS A 26 -1.25 7.70 -18.40
CA LYS A 26 -2.41 7.62 -19.29
C LYS A 26 -2.12 8.33 -20.60
N ALA A 27 -2.49 7.73 -21.74
CA ALA A 27 -2.36 8.34 -23.05
C ALA A 27 -3.13 9.67 -23.10
N GLY A 28 -2.46 10.76 -23.56
CA GLY A 28 -3.02 12.11 -23.53
C GLY A 28 -3.30 12.70 -22.14
N GLY A 29 -2.82 12.04 -21.08
CA GLY A 29 -2.98 12.45 -19.69
C GLY A 29 -1.93 13.46 -19.22
N PRO A 30 -1.95 13.82 -17.92
CA PRO A 30 -1.10 14.87 -17.36
C PRO A 30 0.37 14.43 -17.13
N GLY A 31 0.75 13.24 -17.50
CA GLY A 31 2.08 12.66 -17.31
C GLY A 31 2.06 11.49 -16.31
N GLU A 32 3.05 11.44 -15.40
CA GLU A 32 3.18 10.41 -14.40
C GLU A 32 2.09 10.53 -13.32
N LEU A 33 1.45 9.42 -12.98
CA LEU A 33 0.36 9.33 -12.02
C LEU A 33 0.79 8.75 -10.66
N LEU A 34 1.92 8.04 -10.62
CA LEU A 34 2.52 7.58 -9.37
C LEU A 34 3.55 8.59 -8.84
N TRP A 35 3.83 8.52 -7.57
CA TRP A 35 4.93 9.23 -6.94
C TRP A 35 6.28 8.80 -7.52
N SER A 36 7.20 9.74 -7.69
CA SER A 36 8.49 9.49 -8.33
C SER A 36 9.50 8.73 -7.46
N ALA A 37 9.17 8.39 -6.22
CA ALA A 37 10.06 7.81 -5.22
C ALA A 37 11.32 8.65 -4.95
N ASP A 38 11.18 9.98 -4.87
CA ASP A 38 12.29 10.86 -4.52
C ASP A 38 12.83 10.49 -3.12
N PRO A 39 14.09 10.01 -3.01
CA PRO A 39 14.64 9.55 -1.75
C PRO A 39 14.84 10.69 -0.73
N ALA A 40 14.83 11.95 -1.16
CA ALA A 40 14.87 13.10 -0.25
C ALA A 40 13.55 13.28 0.51
N VAL A 41 12.44 12.70 0.01
CA VAL A 41 11.11 12.76 0.61
C VAL A 41 10.67 11.38 1.07
N TRP A 42 10.49 10.45 0.13
CA TRP A 42 10.14 9.05 0.38
C TRP A 42 10.47 8.18 -0.83
N GLY A 43 11.41 7.25 -0.66
CA GLY A 43 12.08 6.51 -1.72
C GLY A 43 11.34 5.26 -2.22
N ARG A 44 10.00 5.24 -2.22
CA ARG A 44 9.16 4.14 -2.73
C ARG A 44 8.03 4.68 -3.60
N HIS A 45 7.52 3.84 -4.54
CA HIS A 45 6.38 4.18 -5.39
C HIS A 45 5.07 3.55 -4.88
N ALA A 46 5.00 2.22 -4.85
CA ALA A 46 3.83 1.45 -4.50
C ALA A 46 4.21 0.08 -3.90
N PRO A 47 4.94 0.05 -2.78
CA PRO A 47 5.44 -1.20 -2.22
C PRO A 47 4.32 -2.12 -1.74
N LEU A 48 4.54 -3.42 -1.85
CA LEU A 48 3.67 -4.46 -1.31
C LEU A 48 4.03 -4.72 0.15
N CYS A 49 3.05 -4.75 1.04
CA CYS A 49 3.21 -5.13 2.44
C CYS A 49 2.94 -6.63 2.57
N PHE A 50 3.98 -7.44 2.79
CA PHE A 50 3.89 -8.88 2.98
C PHE A 50 5.15 -9.41 3.66
N PRO A 51 5.07 -10.27 4.66
CA PRO A 51 3.91 -10.92 5.24
C PRO A 51 3.28 -10.19 6.44
N TRP A 52 3.64 -8.92 6.68
CA TRP A 52 2.97 -8.05 7.66
C TRP A 52 2.83 -6.62 7.15
N CYS A 53 1.85 -5.90 7.71
CA CYS A 53 1.59 -4.49 7.45
C CYS A 53 2.08 -3.63 8.61
N GLY A 54 2.75 -2.51 8.34
CA GLY A 54 3.27 -1.63 9.36
C GLY A 54 4.52 -2.18 10.07
N ARG A 55 4.70 -1.81 11.32
CA ARG A 55 5.85 -2.19 12.15
C ARG A 55 5.49 -3.31 13.13
N MET A 56 6.48 -4.12 13.48
CA MET A 56 6.44 -5.03 14.63
C MET A 56 7.02 -4.34 15.86
N ARG A 57 6.50 -4.68 17.05
CA ARG A 57 7.03 -4.15 18.30
C ARG A 57 8.53 -4.48 18.44
N ASP A 58 9.31 -3.51 18.85
CA ASP A 58 10.77 -3.61 18.99
C ASP A 58 11.52 -4.07 17.73
N ASN A 59 10.87 -3.99 16.54
CA ASN A 59 11.36 -4.43 15.23
C ASN A 59 11.75 -5.92 15.19
N TYR A 60 11.03 -6.80 15.90
CA TYR A 60 11.19 -8.24 15.79
C TYR A 60 9.89 -8.98 16.15
N PHE A 61 9.85 -10.24 15.81
CA PHE A 61 8.85 -11.18 16.32
C PHE A 61 9.52 -12.49 16.74
N GLU A 62 8.80 -13.33 17.49
CA GLU A 62 9.25 -14.62 17.94
C GLU A 62 8.38 -15.73 17.37
N GLU A 63 9.02 -16.79 16.88
CA GLU A 63 8.36 -17.98 16.37
C GLU A 63 9.21 -19.22 16.70
N GLY A 64 8.58 -20.23 17.30
CA GLY A 64 9.25 -21.46 17.70
C GLY A 64 10.43 -21.27 18.64
N GLY A 65 10.38 -20.25 19.50
CA GLY A 65 11.45 -19.90 20.45
C GLY A 65 12.66 -19.21 19.82
N ARG A 66 12.54 -18.76 18.58
CA ARG A 66 13.57 -18.00 17.86
C ARG A 66 13.08 -16.61 17.54
N ARG A 67 13.98 -15.62 17.67
CA ARG A 67 13.75 -14.22 17.28
C ARG A 67 14.08 -14.01 15.80
N TYR A 68 13.20 -13.24 15.12
CA TYR A 68 13.32 -12.81 13.72
C TYR A 68 13.24 -11.29 13.65
N GLU A 69 14.23 -10.65 13.05
CA GLU A 69 14.23 -9.20 12.84
C GLU A 69 13.15 -8.82 11.83
N ALA A 70 12.39 -7.76 12.12
CA ALA A 70 11.21 -7.36 11.36
C ALA A 70 11.24 -5.88 11.02
N GLY A 71 11.64 -5.55 9.81
CA GLY A 71 11.49 -4.20 9.25
C GLY A 71 10.02 -3.82 9.02
N SER A 72 9.76 -2.59 8.62
CA SER A 72 8.39 -2.14 8.31
C SER A 72 7.85 -2.84 7.06
N HIS A 73 6.59 -3.25 7.08
CA HIS A 73 5.80 -3.75 5.95
C HIS A 73 6.28 -5.07 5.36
N GLY A 74 6.91 -5.92 6.16
CA GLY A 74 7.33 -7.24 5.73
C GLY A 74 8.61 -7.25 4.91
N VAL A 75 8.80 -8.35 4.19
CA VAL A 75 10.06 -8.64 3.47
C VAL A 75 9.91 -8.52 1.96
N ALA A 76 8.72 -8.75 1.40
CA ALA A 76 8.53 -8.87 -0.05
C ALA A 76 8.98 -7.63 -0.83
N ARG A 77 8.76 -6.44 -0.27
CA ARG A 77 9.12 -5.15 -0.88
C ARG A 77 10.62 -4.93 -1.06
N ASP A 78 11.45 -5.65 -0.33
CA ASP A 78 12.91 -5.52 -0.31
C ASP A 78 13.61 -6.71 -0.99
N MET A 79 12.85 -7.66 -1.56
CA MET A 79 13.36 -8.85 -2.23
C MET A 79 13.30 -8.72 -3.76
N GLU A 80 14.19 -9.44 -4.45
CA GLU A 80 14.09 -9.63 -5.89
C GLU A 80 13.06 -10.70 -6.22
N HIS A 81 12.07 -10.35 -7.03
CA HIS A 81 11.07 -11.25 -7.57
C HIS A 81 11.44 -11.65 -8.99
N MET A 82 11.27 -12.90 -9.33
CA MET A 82 11.48 -13.38 -10.69
C MET A 82 10.26 -13.03 -11.56
N LEU A 83 10.48 -12.43 -12.73
CA LEU A 83 9.42 -12.34 -13.74
C LEU A 83 9.09 -13.76 -14.21
N SER A 84 7.93 -14.28 -13.82
CA SER A 84 7.49 -15.66 -14.09
C SER A 84 6.63 -15.79 -15.35
N ALA A 85 5.89 -14.72 -15.70
CA ALA A 85 5.12 -14.63 -16.94
C ALA A 85 4.92 -13.18 -17.35
N SER A 86 4.74 -12.95 -18.65
CA SER A 86 4.38 -11.64 -19.19
C SER A 86 3.59 -11.79 -20.49
N GLY A 87 2.75 -10.79 -20.77
CA GLY A 87 2.00 -10.64 -22.01
C GLY A 87 1.96 -9.18 -22.43
N PRO A 88 1.18 -8.84 -23.46
CA PRO A 88 1.09 -7.45 -23.92
C PRO A 88 0.50 -6.52 -22.86
N ASP A 89 -0.35 -7.03 -21.97
CA ASP A 89 -1.14 -6.29 -20.99
C ASP A 89 -0.94 -6.75 -19.54
N PHE A 90 -0.02 -7.69 -19.27
CA PHE A 90 0.25 -8.15 -17.90
C PHE A 90 1.71 -8.52 -17.65
N LEU A 91 2.12 -8.41 -16.38
CA LEU A 91 3.37 -8.88 -15.82
C LEU A 91 3.07 -9.69 -14.57
N THR A 92 3.66 -10.89 -14.44
CA THR A 92 3.56 -11.72 -13.23
C THR A 92 4.95 -11.92 -12.66
N PHE A 93 5.11 -11.54 -11.40
CA PHE A 93 6.32 -11.71 -10.62
C PHE A 93 6.11 -12.76 -9.55
N ARG A 94 7.16 -13.53 -9.25
CA ARG A 94 7.12 -14.56 -8.20
C ARG A 94 8.26 -14.39 -7.21
N LEU A 95 7.93 -14.37 -5.93
CA LEU A 95 8.84 -14.55 -4.81
C LEU A 95 8.57 -15.94 -4.20
N GLY A 96 9.53 -16.83 -4.26
CA GLY A 96 9.49 -18.13 -3.55
C GLY A 96 10.32 -18.08 -2.28
N TRP A 97 10.03 -18.96 -1.33
CA TRP A 97 10.88 -19.15 -0.17
C TRP A 97 12.29 -19.62 -0.57
N ASN A 98 13.28 -19.18 0.17
CA ASN A 98 14.68 -19.58 0.06
C ASN A 98 15.37 -19.40 1.42
N GLY A 99 16.69 -19.58 1.50
CA GLY A 99 17.43 -19.42 2.75
C GLY A 99 17.36 -18.01 3.33
N GLU A 100 17.30 -16.97 2.49
CA GLU A 100 17.20 -15.57 2.91
C GLU A 100 15.81 -15.26 3.47
N THR A 101 14.76 -15.62 2.77
CA THR A 101 13.38 -15.41 3.25
C THR A 101 13.10 -16.18 4.52
N LEU A 102 13.58 -17.44 4.66
CA LEU A 102 13.41 -18.24 5.87
C LEU A 102 14.19 -17.69 7.08
N ALA A 103 15.25 -16.93 6.85
CA ALA A 103 15.98 -16.24 7.92
C ALA A 103 15.20 -15.04 8.49
N LEU A 104 14.29 -14.46 7.68
CA LEU A 104 13.47 -13.30 8.05
C LEU A 104 12.04 -13.71 8.46
N TRP A 105 11.49 -14.75 7.84
CA TRP A 105 10.14 -15.24 8.11
C TRP A 105 10.08 -16.77 7.89
N PRO A 106 9.90 -17.58 8.95
CA PRO A 106 10.21 -19.02 8.93
C PRO A 106 9.09 -19.90 8.37
N TRP A 107 8.46 -19.50 7.30
CA TRP A 107 7.47 -20.31 6.56
C TRP A 107 7.87 -20.47 5.11
N LYS A 108 7.57 -21.64 4.56
CA LYS A 108 7.72 -21.91 3.13
C LYS A 108 6.50 -21.41 2.39
N PHE A 109 6.71 -20.53 1.42
CA PHE A 109 5.64 -19.91 0.66
C PHE A 109 6.02 -19.64 -0.78
N SER A 110 5.02 -19.38 -1.61
CA SER A 110 5.19 -18.61 -2.83
C SER A 110 4.19 -17.46 -2.86
N LEU A 111 4.66 -16.30 -3.32
CA LEU A 111 3.88 -15.10 -3.59
C LEU A 111 3.99 -14.81 -5.08
N GLU A 112 2.87 -14.82 -5.79
CA GLU A 112 2.76 -14.32 -7.15
C GLU A 112 2.03 -12.99 -7.15
N THR A 113 2.64 -11.97 -7.78
CA THR A 113 2.05 -10.64 -7.96
C THR A 113 1.88 -10.39 -9.44
N THR A 114 0.64 -10.30 -9.90
CA THR A 114 0.31 -10.00 -11.30
C THR A 114 -0.24 -8.59 -11.42
N HIS A 115 0.37 -7.77 -12.24
CA HIS A 115 -0.16 -6.47 -12.65
C HIS A 115 -0.71 -6.60 -14.05
N ARG A 116 -1.96 -6.20 -14.25
CA ARG A 116 -2.66 -6.26 -15.54
C ARG A 116 -3.32 -4.93 -15.87
N LEU A 117 -3.27 -4.57 -17.15
CA LEU A 117 -4.00 -3.41 -17.68
C LEU A 117 -5.38 -3.83 -18.20
N GLU A 118 -6.44 -3.25 -17.65
CA GLU A 118 -7.83 -3.50 -18.04
C GLU A 118 -8.52 -2.16 -18.38
N GLY A 119 -8.54 -1.78 -19.66
CA GLY A 119 -9.02 -0.46 -20.07
C GLY A 119 -8.21 0.67 -19.42
N ASP A 120 -8.86 1.52 -18.64
CA ASP A 120 -8.24 2.63 -17.89
C ASP A 120 -7.87 2.23 -16.45
N SER A 121 -7.72 0.94 -16.16
CA SER A 121 -7.45 0.44 -14.83
C SER A 121 -6.22 -0.46 -14.79
N VAL A 122 -5.54 -0.45 -13.66
CA VAL A 122 -4.52 -1.45 -13.28
C VAL A 122 -5.14 -2.39 -12.25
N VAL A 123 -5.15 -3.68 -12.55
CA VAL A 123 -5.58 -4.72 -11.63
C VAL A 123 -4.34 -5.43 -11.10
N THR A 124 -4.12 -5.37 -9.80
CA THR A 124 -3.04 -6.12 -9.13
C THR A 124 -3.64 -7.28 -8.36
N VAL A 125 -3.20 -8.50 -8.69
CA VAL A 125 -3.62 -9.73 -8.02
C VAL A 125 -2.43 -10.36 -7.33
N CYS A 126 -2.54 -10.56 -6.02
CA CYS A 126 -1.58 -11.30 -5.22
C CYS A 126 -2.13 -12.69 -4.90
N ARG A 127 -1.36 -13.72 -5.25
CA ARG A 127 -1.65 -15.11 -4.90
C ARG A 127 -0.59 -15.61 -3.93
N VAL A 128 -1.02 -15.88 -2.69
CA VAL A 128 -0.16 -16.45 -1.65
C VAL A 128 -0.47 -17.93 -1.53
N GLN A 129 0.56 -18.76 -1.61
CA GLN A 129 0.46 -20.20 -1.41
C GLN A 129 1.31 -20.61 -0.22
N ASN A 130 0.70 -21.28 0.76
CA ASN A 130 1.42 -21.94 1.83
C ASN A 130 2.06 -23.24 1.28
N GLU A 131 3.38 -23.29 1.29
CA GLU A 131 4.18 -24.47 0.90
C GLU A 131 4.82 -25.13 2.14
N ASP A 132 4.50 -24.63 3.36
CA ASP A 132 4.92 -25.24 4.63
C ASP A 132 3.93 -26.32 5.07
N SER A 133 4.36 -27.18 5.97
CA SER A 133 3.50 -28.17 6.61
C SER A 133 2.64 -27.61 7.75
N ARG A 134 2.95 -26.38 8.20
CA ARG A 134 2.27 -25.66 9.30
C ARG A 134 1.31 -24.61 8.76
N PRO A 135 0.29 -24.19 9.53
CA PRO A 135 -0.45 -22.97 9.24
C PRO A 135 0.51 -21.79 9.10
N MET A 136 0.28 -20.95 8.10
CA MET A 136 1.10 -19.79 7.79
C MET A 136 0.27 -18.52 8.01
N PRO A 137 0.42 -17.84 9.15
CA PRO A 137 -0.23 -16.56 9.37
C PRO A 137 0.45 -15.48 8.53
N PHE A 138 -0.31 -14.62 7.88
CA PHE A 138 0.24 -13.48 7.15
C PHE A 138 -0.78 -12.35 7.05
N GLN A 139 -0.28 -11.17 6.78
CA GLN A 139 -1.04 -10.00 6.36
C GLN A 139 -0.60 -9.58 4.95
N LEU A 140 -1.48 -8.91 4.23
CA LEU A 140 -1.21 -8.37 2.91
C LEU A 140 -1.77 -6.95 2.82
N GLY A 141 -1.00 -6.04 2.23
CA GLY A 141 -1.45 -4.68 1.99
C GLY A 141 -0.74 -4.03 0.81
N PHE A 142 -1.38 -3.02 0.25
CA PHE A 142 -0.82 -2.20 -0.82
C PHE A 142 -0.53 -0.80 -0.28
N HIS A 143 0.60 -0.23 -0.64
CA HIS A 143 1.04 1.08 -0.17
C HIS A 143 1.26 2.03 -1.37
N THR A 144 0.20 2.22 -2.16
CA THR A 144 0.26 2.94 -3.43
C THR A 144 0.32 4.44 -3.23
N ALA A 145 1.42 5.08 -3.62
CA ALA A 145 1.57 6.52 -3.62
C ALA A 145 1.14 7.11 -4.98
N LEU A 146 0.01 7.78 -4.96
CA LEU A 146 -0.48 8.57 -6.10
C LEU A 146 0.23 9.92 -6.10
N ARG A 147 0.64 10.38 -7.27
CA ARG A 147 1.18 11.74 -7.42
C ARG A 147 0.13 12.77 -7.02
N CYS A 148 0.48 13.72 -6.16
CA CYS A 148 -0.39 14.80 -5.73
C CYS A 148 0.42 16.11 -5.57
N PRO A 149 0.18 17.13 -6.41
CA PRO A 149 -0.80 17.19 -7.50
C PRO A 149 -0.39 16.33 -8.71
N PHE A 150 -1.36 15.70 -9.40
CA PHE A 150 -1.10 15.00 -10.65
C PHE A 150 -1.30 15.92 -11.89
N THR A 151 -2.00 17.03 -11.76
CA THR A 151 -2.14 18.04 -12.81
C THR A 151 -1.06 19.10 -12.69
N PRO A 152 -0.24 19.37 -13.71
CA PRO A 152 0.78 20.42 -13.66
C PRO A 152 0.21 21.80 -13.30
N GLY A 153 0.92 22.54 -12.44
CA GLY A 153 0.54 23.88 -12.02
C GLY A 153 -0.49 23.95 -10.88
N LYS A 154 -1.01 22.81 -10.41
CA LYS A 154 -1.88 22.71 -9.23
C LYS A 154 -1.06 22.51 -7.96
N ALA A 155 -1.67 22.80 -6.81
CA ALA A 155 -1.17 22.50 -5.47
C ALA A 155 -1.93 21.31 -4.87
N ALA A 156 -1.38 20.67 -3.83
CA ALA A 156 -2.08 19.59 -3.13
C ALA A 156 -3.43 20.05 -2.52
N THR A 157 -3.52 21.31 -2.12
CA THR A 157 -4.76 21.94 -1.60
C THR A 157 -5.87 22.13 -2.64
N ASP A 158 -5.58 21.94 -3.94
CA ASP A 158 -6.59 21.89 -5.00
C ASP A 158 -7.26 20.53 -5.12
N TYR A 159 -6.87 19.57 -4.25
CA TYR A 159 -7.36 18.18 -4.26
C TYR A 159 -8.10 17.85 -2.97
N LEU A 160 -8.89 16.79 -3.07
CA LEU A 160 -9.60 16.17 -1.95
C LEU A 160 -9.52 14.65 -2.05
N VAL A 161 -9.70 13.99 -0.92
CA VAL A 161 -10.03 12.57 -0.85
C VAL A 161 -11.55 12.44 -0.95
N ARG A 162 -12.05 11.68 -1.91
CA ARG A 162 -13.48 11.39 -2.03
C ARG A 162 -13.73 9.92 -1.74
N PHE A 163 -14.74 9.65 -0.91
CA PHE A 163 -15.31 8.34 -0.67
C PHE A 163 -16.50 8.10 -1.61
N GLU A 164 -16.81 6.84 -1.87
CA GLU A 164 -17.99 6.46 -2.68
C GLU A 164 -19.29 6.98 -2.08
N ARG A 165 -19.36 7.03 -0.75
CA ARG A 165 -20.52 7.45 0.03
C ARG A 165 -20.11 8.23 1.26
N GLU A 166 -21.07 8.76 2.00
CA GLU A 166 -20.82 9.34 3.32
C GLU A 166 -20.25 8.29 4.27
N GLU A 167 -19.15 8.62 4.93
CA GLU A 167 -18.43 7.74 5.83
C GLU A 167 -18.37 8.28 7.26
N SER A 168 -18.21 7.36 8.20
CA SER A 168 -17.93 7.67 9.60
C SER A 168 -17.05 6.57 10.17
N PRO A 169 -15.87 6.34 9.60
CA PRO A 169 -14.98 5.27 10.03
C PRO A 169 -14.37 5.56 11.41
N LEU A 170 -13.83 4.52 12.01
CA LEU A 170 -12.98 4.66 13.19
C LEU A 170 -11.52 4.73 12.74
N ARG A 171 -10.76 5.70 13.27
CA ARG A 171 -9.31 5.75 13.15
C ARG A 171 -8.70 4.82 14.19
N VAL A 172 -7.97 3.79 13.74
CA VAL A 172 -7.09 3.01 14.60
C VAL A 172 -5.90 3.88 14.98
N ARG A 173 -5.70 4.11 16.28
CA ARG A 173 -4.61 4.94 16.78
C ARG A 173 -3.32 4.15 16.84
N CYS A 174 -2.23 4.80 16.43
CA CYS A 174 -0.87 4.28 16.62
C CYS A 174 -0.11 5.21 17.58
N ASP A 175 0.88 4.64 18.26
CA ASP A 175 1.83 5.39 19.08
C ASP A 175 2.92 6.06 18.21
N GLU A 176 3.87 6.74 18.85
CA GLU A 176 5.01 7.39 18.19
C GLU A 176 5.95 6.42 17.46
N ASN A 177 5.89 5.12 17.77
CA ASN A 177 6.64 4.06 17.12
C ASN A 177 5.88 3.45 15.93
N GLY A 178 4.64 3.89 15.67
CA GLY A 178 3.78 3.35 14.63
C GLY A 178 3.14 2.01 14.98
N LEU A 179 3.04 1.68 16.27
CA LEU A 179 2.37 0.47 16.77
C LEU A 179 0.93 0.79 17.14
N ALA A 180 0.01 -0.14 16.83
CA ALA A 180 -1.40 0.03 17.20
C ALA A 180 -1.57 0.03 18.72
N THR A 181 -2.30 1.03 19.24
CA THR A 181 -2.54 1.18 20.68
C THR A 181 -3.75 0.41 21.18
N GLY A 182 -4.62 -0.04 20.26
CA GLY A 182 -5.93 -0.61 20.58
C GLY A 182 -7.01 0.45 20.78
N GLU A 183 -6.67 1.74 20.78
CA GLU A 183 -7.63 2.83 20.80
C GLU A 183 -8.20 3.09 19.40
N GLU A 184 -9.50 3.35 19.34
CA GLU A 184 -10.22 3.71 18.11
C GLU A 184 -10.98 5.02 18.34
N THR A 185 -10.85 5.97 17.43
CA THR A 185 -11.53 7.28 17.53
C THR A 185 -12.28 7.60 16.25
N PRO A 186 -13.45 8.27 16.30
CA PRO A 186 -14.15 8.70 15.08
C PRO A 186 -13.26 9.60 14.21
N VAL A 187 -13.28 9.38 12.89
CA VAL A 187 -12.62 10.24 11.91
C VAL A 187 -13.56 10.49 10.72
N PHE A 188 -13.56 11.69 10.18
CA PHE A 188 -14.40 12.12 9.04
C PHE A 188 -15.91 11.82 9.19
N PRO A 189 -16.55 12.12 10.35
CA PRO A 189 -17.93 11.74 10.61
C PRO A 189 -18.90 12.40 9.61
N GLY A 190 -19.69 11.58 8.89
CA GLY A 190 -20.68 12.04 7.90
C GLY A 190 -20.08 12.67 6.65
N GLN A 191 -18.80 12.40 6.34
CA GLN A 191 -18.14 13.03 5.20
C GLN A 191 -18.03 12.06 4.00
N SER A 192 -18.35 12.56 2.82
CA SER A 192 -18.04 11.89 1.54
C SER A 192 -16.83 12.49 0.84
N ALA A 193 -16.30 13.62 1.33
CA ALA A 193 -15.13 14.28 0.78
C ALA A 193 -14.33 14.99 1.88
N VAL A 194 -13.02 14.85 1.85
CA VAL A 194 -12.07 15.45 2.80
C VAL A 194 -11.05 16.29 2.00
N PRO A 195 -11.06 17.62 2.12
CA PRO A 195 -10.05 18.46 1.47
C PRO A 195 -8.65 18.13 1.96
N LEU A 196 -7.67 18.11 1.06
CA LEU A 196 -6.27 17.98 1.44
C LEU A 196 -5.78 19.33 2.03
N THR A 197 -5.32 19.27 3.28
CA THR A 197 -4.75 20.41 3.99
C THR A 197 -3.32 20.08 4.43
N PRO A 198 -2.42 21.05 4.54
CA PRO A 198 -1.03 20.79 4.93
C PRO A 198 -0.86 20.00 6.24
N GLY A 199 -1.77 20.23 7.21
CA GLY A 199 -1.73 19.56 8.52
C GLY A 199 -2.47 18.22 8.60
N LEU A 200 -3.04 17.72 7.51
CA LEU A 200 -3.85 16.49 7.55
C LEU A 200 -3.09 15.25 8.05
N PHE A 201 -1.78 15.22 7.82
CA PHE A 201 -0.88 14.11 8.19
C PHE A 201 0.16 14.47 9.24
N ASP A 202 -0.07 15.53 10.05
CA ASP A 202 0.85 15.91 11.13
C ASP A 202 0.94 14.83 12.22
N ASP A 203 -0.15 14.09 12.43
CA ASP A 203 -0.25 12.92 13.33
C ASP A 203 -0.04 11.58 12.60
N ASP A 204 0.83 11.55 11.56
CA ASP A 204 1.10 10.36 10.74
C ASP A 204 -0.15 9.87 9.96
N SER A 205 -0.22 8.58 9.67
CA SER A 205 -1.27 7.98 8.84
C SER A 205 -2.64 8.00 9.51
N ILE A 206 -3.68 8.02 8.67
CA ILE A 206 -5.06 7.89 9.09
C ILE A 206 -5.54 6.48 8.72
N CYS A 207 -5.35 5.53 9.65
CA CYS A 207 -5.78 4.15 9.47
C CYS A 207 -7.29 4.03 9.78
N MET A 208 -8.09 3.86 8.75
CA MET A 208 -9.55 3.78 8.84
C MET A 208 -10.02 2.32 8.91
N LYS A 209 -10.92 2.05 9.88
CA LYS A 209 -11.64 0.78 10.04
C LYS A 209 -13.13 1.01 9.85
N GLY A 210 -13.82 0.04 9.23
CA GLY A 210 -15.27 0.07 9.08
C GLY A 210 -15.77 0.95 7.93
N LEU A 211 -14.95 1.19 6.92
CA LEU A 211 -15.40 1.81 5.66
C LEU A 211 -16.48 0.97 5.00
N ARG A 212 -17.49 1.66 4.46
CA ARG A 212 -18.58 1.09 3.66
C ARG A 212 -18.39 1.35 2.17
N SER A 213 -17.52 2.28 1.82
CA SER A 213 -17.12 2.61 0.45
C SER A 213 -16.27 1.49 -0.14
N SER A 214 -16.55 1.09 -1.37
CA SER A 214 -15.75 0.11 -2.11
C SER A 214 -14.51 0.71 -2.76
N TRP A 215 -14.45 2.05 -2.81
CA TRP A 215 -13.31 2.78 -3.35
C TRP A 215 -13.11 4.14 -2.66
N ILE A 216 -11.88 4.61 -2.75
CA ILE A 216 -11.44 5.97 -2.39
C ILE A 216 -10.70 6.56 -3.57
N GLN A 217 -10.84 7.85 -3.81
CA GLN A 217 -10.12 8.54 -4.88
C GLN A 217 -9.48 9.86 -4.43
N LEU A 218 -8.34 10.14 -5.01
CA LEU A 218 -7.72 11.46 -5.03
C LEU A 218 -8.37 12.22 -6.19
N GLU A 219 -9.06 13.31 -5.90
CA GLU A 219 -9.84 14.08 -6.88
C GLU A 219 -9.38 15.54 -6.91
N GLU A 220 -9.19 16.07 -8.12
CA GLU A 220 -9.00 17.50 -8.35
C GLU A 220 -10.33 18.22 -8.21
N ALA A 221 -10.48 19.09 -7.22
CA ALA A 221 -11.75 19.68 -6.81
C ALA A 221 -12.44 20.51 -7.93
N GLU A 222 -11.65 21.22 -8.76
CA GLU A 222 -12.19 22.08 -9.80
C GLU A 222 -12.72 21.30 -11.03
N THR A 223 -12.00 20.25 -11.43
CA THR A 223 -12.28 19.53 -12.70
C THR A 223 -12.99 18.20 -12.52
N GLY A 224 -12.96 17.65 -11.30
CA GLY A 224 -13.45 16.31 -11.00
C GLY A 224 -12.59 15.17 -11.60
N ARG A 225 -11.38 15.45 -12.10
CA ARG A 225 -10.42 14.42 -12.49
C ARG A 225 -9.95 13.65 -11.28
N TYR A 226 -9.77 12.35 -11.40
CA TYR A 226 -9.43 11.53 -10.24
C TYR A 226 -8.49 10.36 -10.56
N LEU A 227 -7.82 9.90 -9.52
CA LEU A 227 -7.15 8.61 -9.41
C LEU A 227 -7.83 7.82 -8.30
N ARG A 228 -8.29 6.61 -8.60
CA ARG A 228 -9.14 5.80 -7.71
C ARG A 228 -8.42 4.50 -7.31
N ILE A 229 -8.54 4.14 -6.03
CA ILE A 229 -8.10 2.86 -5.49
C ILE A 229 -9.33 2.11 -4.97
N SER A 230 -9.48 0.84 -5.36
CA SER A 230 -10.45 -0.05 -4.77
C SER A 230 -9.99 -0.46 -3.36
N CYS A 231 -10.91 -0.42 -2.40
CA CYS A 231 -10.70 -0.89 -1.04
C CYS A 231 -11.76 -1.92 -0.61
N GLU A 232 -12.51 -2.45 -1.59
CA GLU A 232 -13.53 -3.45 -1.36
C GLU A 232 -12.94 -4.73 -0.74
N GLY A 233 -13.54 -5.19 0.36
CA GLY A 233 -13.11 -6.40 1.07
C GLY A 233 -11.92 -6.18 2.02
N TYR A 234 -11.30 -5.00 2.04
CA TYR A 234 -10.22 -4.69 2.97
C TYR A 234 -10.77 -4.16 4.30
N PRO A 235 -10.40 -4.79 5.44
CA PRO A 235 -10.87 -4.34 6.75
C PRO A 235 -10.32 -2.98 7.17
N TYR A 236 -9.16 -2.61 6.61
CA TYR A 236 -8.49 -1.34 6.89
C TYR A 236 -8.08 -0.65 5.60
N THR A 237 -8.21 0.68 5.58
CA THR A 237 -7.65 1.51 4.50
C THR A 237 -6.99 2.73 5.12
N LEU A 238 -5.74 2.97 4.76
CA LEU A 238 -4.97 4.08 5.28
C LEU A 238 -4.88 5.20 4.23
N LEU A 239 -4.90 6.42 4.73
CA LEU A 239 -4.44 7.60 4.01
C LEU A 239 -3.14 8.06 4.64
N TRP A 240 -2.13 8.33 3.82
CA TRP A 240 -0.86 8.81 4.31
C TRP A 240 -0.13 9.70 3.30
N SER A 241 0.56 10.68 3.83
CA SER A 241 1.61 11.44 3.16
C SER A 241 2.60 11.91 4.22
N LYS A 242 3.69 12.52 3.81
CA LYS A 242 4.51 13.33 4.71
C LYS A 242 3.77 14.62 5.06
N PRO A 243 4.05 15.24 6.24
CA PRO A 243 3.54 16.58 6.58
C PRO A 243 3.74 17.57 5.43
N GLY A 244 2.72 18.39 5.16
CA GLY A 244 2.73 19.31 4.04
C GLY A 244 2.41 18.72 2.66
N ILE A 245 2.22 17.42 2.55
CA ILE A 245 1.89 16.68 1.30
C ILE A 245 2.88 17.02 0.16
N PRO A 246 4.16 16.65 0.29
CA PRO A 246 5.24 17.09 -0.59
C PRO A 246 5.30 16.32 -1.92
N GLY A 247 4.17 16.11 -2.60
CA GLY A 247 4.11 15.55 -3.95
C GLY A 247 3.36 14.23 -4.09
N PHE A 248 2.82 13.65 -3.01
CA PHE A 248 2.07 12.39 -3.06
C PHE A 248 0.99 12.27 -1.99
N LEU A 249 0.06 11.36 -2.27
CA LEU A 249 -0.91 10.81 -1.31
C LEU A 249 -0.91 9.29 -1.47
N CYS A 250 -0.71 8.55 -0.38
CA CYS A 250 -0.93 7.12 -0.34
C CYS A 250 -2.39 6.80 0.00
N ILE A 251 -2.97 5.84 -0.72
CA ILE A 251 -4.24 5.18 -0.39
C ILE A 251 -3.93 3.69 -0.28
N GLU A 252 -4.12 3.13 0.91
CA GLU A 252 -3.49 1.86 1.30
C GLU A 252 -4.53 0.87 1.83
N PRO A 253 -5.11 0.01 1.00
CA PRO A 253 -5.96 -1.08 1.47
C PRO A 253 -5.10 -2.20 2.08
N TRP A 254 -5.40 -2.56 3.37
CA TRP A 254 -4.66 -3.55 4.15
C TRP A 254 -5.56 -4.64 4.73
N HIS A 255 -5.07 -5.89 4.68
CA HIS A 255 -5.56 -7.04 5.45
C HIS A 255 -4.70 -7.26 6.70
N GLY A 256 -4.53 -6.24 7.50
CA GLY A 256 -3.75 -6.31 8.74
C GLY A 256 -3.49 -4.95 9.34
N LEU A 257 -2.89 -4.94 10.50
CA LEU A 257 -2.48 -3.75 11.25
C LEU A 257 -1.03 -3.90 11.69
N PRO A 258 -0.36 -2.79 12.04
CA PRO A 258 0.91 -2.86 12.77
C PRO A 258 0.77 -3.68 14.05
N GLY A 259 1.90 -4.22 14.51
CA GLY A 259 1.96 -4.89 15.81
C GLY A 259 1.42 -3.99 16.92
N ARG A 260 0.90 -4.60 17.97
CA ARG A 260 0.35 -3.86 19.12
C ARG A 260 1.41 -3.59 20.17
N ALA A 261 1.38 -2.40 20.74
CA ALA A 261 2.31 -1.98 21.79
C ALA A 261 2.15 -2.79 23.09
N ASP A 262 0.94 -3.32 23.36
CA ASP A 262 0.55 -4.01 24.59
C ASP A 262 0.55 -5.55 24.49
N LEU A 263 0.80 -6.12 23.30
CA LEU A 263 0.87 -7.56 23.10
C LEU A 263 2.31 -8.08 23.15
N GLY A 264 2.48 -9.40 23.09
CA GLY A 264 3.75 -10.08 23.03
C GLY A 264 4.49 -9.89 21.71
N HIS A 265 5.45 -10.77 21.44
CA HIS A 265 6.23 -10.77 20.21
C HIS A 265 5.91 -11.99 19.32
N ALA A 266 4.90 -12.79 19.66
CA ALA A 266 4.50 -13.89 18.81
C ALA A 266 3.90 -13.34 17.51
N PHE A 267 4.31 -13.89 16.37
CA PHE A 267 3.84 -13.39 15.05
C PHE A 267 2.32 -13.49 14.89
N SER A 268 1.70 -14.43 15.56
CA SER A 268 0.24 -14.69 15.48
C SER A 268 -0.60 -13.86 16.45
N GLU A 269 0.00 -13.05 17.31
CA GLU A 269 -0.70 -12.13 18.23
C GLU A 269 -0.90 -10.76 17.61
#